data_62329fbb30f2be9471d71034ca30db04
#
_entry.id   62329fbb30f2be9471d71034ca30db04
#
_cell.length_a   1.000
_cell.length_b   1.000
_cell.length_c   1.000
_cell.angle_alpha   90.00
_cell.angle_beta   90.00
_cell.angle_gamma   90.00
#
_symmetry.space_group_name_H-M   'P 1'
#
loop_
_entity.id
_entity.type
_entity.pdbx_description
1 polymer ?
#
loop_
_entity_poly.entity_id
_entity_poly.type
_entity_poly.pdbx_seq_one_letter_code
_entity_poly.pdbx_strand_id
1 'polypeptide(L)'
;TRQAENFQKLVLAITDDVRVLLVKLADRLHNMRTLHFISSAEKRQRIALETMEIYAPLAGRMGIQEIREELEDLAFKELNPEAREALVKRLNEFRESTGDVVKKIATEIKEKLLEAGLPCEVIGREKRPYSMWRKMERRAISLEQLSDIFGFRVIVDEVPDCYRALGVLHTTWPMVPGRFKDYISTQKANGYRSLHTTIIGPQKKRAEVQVRTRKMHEVAEYGIAAHWLYKEAAGGDATGEFAATFKWLRQLIEMLEHGASPEEFLEHTKLQMYSDQVFCFTANGLLITLPRGATPIDFAYAVHTEIGDTCVGAKINGRHMPLRTKLENGDEVEIIRSQAQKP
;
A
#
# COMPACT_ATOMS: atom_id res chain seq x y z
N THR A 1 5.86 -27.55 2.83
CA THR A 1 6.69 -27.19 4.01
C THR A 1 5.82 -26.83 5.20
N ARG A 2 6.34 -27.00 6.43
CA ARG A 2 5.62 -26.65 7.68
C ARG A 2 5.13 -25.19 7.69
N GLN A 3 5.84 -24.28 7.04
CA GLN A 3 5.46 -22.89 6.90
C GLN A 3 4.20 -22.74 6.04
N ALA A 4 4.14 -23.42 4.90
CA ALA A 4 3.00 -23.40 3.99
C ALA A 4 1.74 -23.99 4.65
N GLU A 5 1.87 -25.12 5.37
CA GLU A 5 0.75 -25.71 6.12
C GLU A 5 0.23 -24.77 7.23
N ASN A 6 1.14 -24.11 7.97
CA ASN A 6 0.75 -23.14 9.01
C ASN A 6 0.05 -21.92 8.40
N PHE A 7 0.50 -21.46 7.24
CA PHE A 7 -0.14 -20.35 6.54
C PHE A 7 -1.52 -20.74 6.03
N GLN A 8 -1.69 -21.93 5.46
CA GLN A 8 -2.99 -22.46 5.03
C GLN A 8 -3.97 -22.53 6.22
N LYS A 9 -3.56 -23.07 7.37
CA LYS A 9 -4.38 -23.08 8.60
C LYS A 9 -4.74 -21.69 9.07
N LEU A 10 -3.82 -20.72 8.96
CA LEU A 10 -4.09 -19.32 9.31
C LEU A 10 -5.17 -18.73 8.41
N VAL A 11 -5.09 -18.93 7.09
CA VAL A 11 -6.07 -18.40 6.14
C VAL A 11 -7.45 -19.01 6.39
N LEU A 12 -7.55 -20.32 6.63
CA LEU A 12 -8.80 -20.98 6.97
C LEU A 12 -9.42 -20.41 8.27
N ALA A 13 -8.60 -20.22 9.30
CA ALA A 13 -9.09 -19.64 10.57
C ALA A 13 -9.55 -18.19 10.44
N ILE A 14 -8.91 -17.39 9.54
CA ILE A 14 -9.33 -16.01 9.25
C ILE A 14 -10.69 -15.98 8.56
N THR A 15 -11.02 -17.02 7.80
CA THR A 15 -12.30 -17.14 7.11
C THR A 15 -13.47 -17.25 8.07
N ASP A 16 -13.28 -18.02 9.12
CA ASP A 16 -14.29 -18.22 10.15
C ASP A 16 -14.46 -16.97 11.01
N ASP A 17 -13.34 -16.31 11.34
CA ASP A 17 -13.32 -15.08 12.10
C ASP A 17 -12.08 -14.23 11.81
N VAL A 18 -12.28 -13.10 11.18
CA VAL A 18 -11.19 -12.17 10.82
C VAL A 18 -10.43 -11.64 12.05
N ARG A 19 -11.02 -11.68 13.24
CA ARG A 19 -10.35 -11.29 14.50
C ARG A 19 -9.16 -12.19 14.82
N VAL A 20 -9.18 -13.43 14.35
CA VAL A 20 -8.02 -14.35 14.45
C VAL A 20 -6.78 -13.73 13.81
N LEU A 21 -6.94 -13.04 12.69
CA LEU A 21 -5.83 -12.34 12.05
C LEU A 21 -5.28 -11.23 12.93
N LEU A 22 -6.14 -10.41 13.54
CA LEU A 22 -5.71 -9.30 14.41
C LEU A 22 -4.88 -9.83 15.59
N VAL A 23 -5.35 -10.92 16.23
CA VAL A 23 -4.61 -11.58 17.31
C VAL A 23 -3.26 -12.11 16.81
N LYS A 24 -3.22 -12.74 15.64
CA LYS A 24 -1.99 -13.28 15.06
C LYS A 24 -0.99 -12.19 14.67
N LEU A 25 -1.47 -11.06 14.16
CA LEU A 25 -0.61 -9.91 13.84
C LEU A 25 -0.06 -9.25 15.12
N ALA A 26 -0.88 -9.14 16.17
CA ALA A 26 -0.45 -8.63 17.47
C ALA A 26 0.59 -9.55 18.12
N ASP A 27 0.37 -10.87 18.10
CA ASP A 27 1.33 -11.87 18.58
C ASP A 27 2.65 -11.79 17.81
N ARG A 28 2.58 -11.73 16.45
CA ARG A 28 3.77 -11.59 15.61
C ARG A 28 4.53 -10.29 15.91
N LEU A 29 3.82 -9.18 16.08
CA LEU A 29 4.43 -7.89 16.41
C LEU A 29 5.13 -7.95 17.78
N HIS A 30 4.50 -8.54 18.78
CA HIS A 30 5.11 -8.73 20.08
C HIS A 30 6.38 -9.61 19.98
N ASN A 31 6.30 -10.72 19.25
CA ASN A 31 7.45 -11.62 19.03
C ASN A 31 8.58 -10.91 18.30
N MET A 32 8.30 -10.04 17.33
CA MET A 32 9.31 -9.25 16.64
C MET A 32 9.96 -8.20 17.53
N ARG A 33 9.20 -7.53 18.41
CA ARG A 33 9.72 -6.56 19.39
C ARG A 33 10.65 -7.22 20.40
N THR A 34 10.41 -8.49 20.72
CA THR A 34 11.16 -9.29 21.70
C THR A 34 12.15 -10.28 21.06
N LEU A 35 12.38 -10.19 19.76
CA LEU A 35 13.17 -11.13 18.99
C LEU A 35 14.63 -11.23 19.48
N HIS A 36 15.18 -10.15 20.02
CA HIS A 36 16.53 -10.07 20.55
C HIS A 36 16.79 -10.98 21.77
N PHE A 37 15.75 -11.46 22.46
CA PHE A 37 15.89 -12.44 23.54
C PHE A 37 16.16 -13.86 23.03
N ILE A 38 15.98 -14.12 21.73
CA ILE A 38 16.31 -15.42 21.14
C ILE A 38 17.80 -15.47 20.85
N SER A 39 18.52 -16.40 21.48
CA SER A 39 19.96 -16.52 21.33
C SER A 39 20.42 -16.98 19.93
N SER A 40 19.67 -17.90 19.28
CA SER A 40 20.02 -18.41 17.94
C SER A 40 19.79 -17.36 16.86
N ALA A 41 20.85 -16.91 16.21
CA ALA A 41 20.80 -15.99 15.06
C ALA A 41 20.00 -16.56 13.89
N GLU A 42 20.21 -17.85 13.56
CA GLU A 42 19.46 -18.52 12.48
C GLU A 42 17.95 -18.52 12.75
N LYS A 43 17.54 -18.74 14.00
CA LYS A 43 16.14 -18.71 14.38
C LYS A 43 15.56 -17.29 14.26
N ARG A 44 16.31 -16.26 14.67
CA ARG A 44 15.91 -14.87 14.52
C ARG A 44 15.73 -14.48 13.05
N GLN A 45 16.71 -14.81 12.21
CA GLN A 45 16.66 -14.54 10.77
C GLN A 45 15.48 -15.23 10.10
N ARG A 46 15.21 -16.51 10.43
CA ARG A 46 14.06 -17.24 9.89
C ARG A 46 12.73 -16.56 10.26
N ILE A 47 12.57 -16.13 11.52
CA ILE A 47 11.36 -15.45 11.99
C ILE A 47 11.22 -14.09 11.30
N ALA A 48 12.31 -13.34 11.14
CA ALA A 48 12.33 -12.06 10.46
C ALA A 48 11.98 -12.20 8.97
N LEU A 49 12.51 -13.21 8.29
CA LEU A 49 12.19 -13.50 6.89
C LEU A 49 10.73 -13.86 6.71
N GLU A 50 10.19 -14.77 7.54
CA GLU A 50 8.77 -15.14 7.53
C GLU A 50 7.88 -13.90 7.77
N THR A 51 8.30 -13.02 8.68
CA THR A 51 7.58 -11.77 8.97
C THR A 51 7.58 -10.85 7.76
N MET A 52 8.71 -10.68 7.09
CA MET A 52 8.84 -9.83 5.90
C MET A 52 8.05 -10.37 4.70
N GLU A 53 8.04 -11.70 4.52
CA GLU A 53 7.42 -12.34 3.36
C GLU A 53 5.93 -12.61 3.50
N ILE A 54 5.43 -12.79 4.72
CA ILE A 54 4.05 -13.21 4.95
C ILE A 54 3.29 -12.19 5.79
N TYR A 55 3.71 -11.93 7.03
CA TYR A 55 2.89 -11.17 7.98
C TYR A 55 2.82 -9.67 7.66
N ALA A 56 3.92 -9.05 7.24
CA ALA A 56 3.91 -7.65 6.87
C ALA A 56 3.08 -7.38 5.59
N PRO A 57 3.22 -8.15 4.50
CA PRO A 57 2.33 -8.04 3.35
C PRO A 57 0.86 -8.32 3.68
N LEU A 58 0.59 -9.32 4.53
CA LEU A 58 -0.77 -9.63 4.97
C LEU A 58 -1.40 -8.47 5.74
N ALA A 59 -0.67 -7.86 6.69
CA ALA A 59 -1.11 -6.65 7.38
C ALA A 59 -1.41 -5.50 6.39
N GLY A 60 -0.56 -5.32 5.38
CA GLY A 60 -0.76 -4.34 4.31
C GLY A 60 -2.01 -4.62 3.47
N ARG A 61 -2.29 -5.88 3.15
CA ARG A 61 -3.49 -6.28 2.41
C ARG A 61 -4.77 -6.04 3.21
N MET A 62 -4.70 -6.21 4.51
CA MET A 62 -5.79 -5.90 5.44
C MET A 62 -5.92 -4.40 5.77
N GLY A 63 -5.05 -3.56 5.21
CA GLY A 63 -5.06 -2.11 5.45
C GLY A 63 -4.46 -1.67 6.78
N ILE A 64 -3.90 -2.58 7.59
CA ILE A 64 -3.34 -2.27 8.92
C ILE A 64 -1.90 -1.75 8.73
N GLN A 65 -1.82 -0.47 8.30
CA GLN A 65 -0.56 0.11 7.83
C GLN A 65 0.48 0.28 8.93
N GLU A 66 0.06 0.61 10.15
CA GLU A 66 0.98 0.82 11.27
C GLU A 66 1.70 -0.48 11.65
N ILE A 67 0.96 -1.57 11.82
CA ILE A 67 1.54 -2.89 12.12
C ILE A 67 2.44 -3.35 10.98
N ARG A 68 2.01 -3.18 9.73
CA ARG A 68 2.84 -3.52 8.57
C ARG A 68 4.19 -2.83 8.61
N GLU A 69 4.20 -1.51 8.75
CA GLU A 69 5.44 -0.72 8.73
C GLU A 69 6.36 -1.07 9.89
N GLU A 70 5.81 -1.37 11.06
CA GLU A 70 6.62 -1.78 12.20
C GLU A 70 7.19 -3.18 12.03
N LEU A 71 6.40 -4.14 11.53
CA LEU A 71 6.89 -5.48 11.19
C LEU A 71 8.00 -5.43 10.14
N GLU A 72 7.83 -4.62 9.08
CA GLU A 72 8.85 -4.42 8.04
C GLU A 72 10.16 -3.86 8.63
N ASP A 73 10.08 -2.85 9.51
CA ASP A 73 11.27 -2.22 10.09
C ASP A 73 11.98 -3.13 11.10
N LEU A 74 11.23 -3.86 11.93
CA LEU A 74 11.79 -4.84 12.86
C LEU A 74 12.45 -6.01 12.12
N ALA A 75 11.83 -6.50 11.04
CA ALA A 75 12.41 -7.55 10.20
C ALA A 75 13.67 -7.05 9.46
N PHE A 76 13.65 -5.81 8.95
CA PHE A 76 14.80 -5.20 8.31
C PHE A 76 16.00 -5.07 9.26
N LYS A 77 15.75 -4.73 10.53
CA LYS A 77 16.79 -4.67 11.56
C LYS A 77 17.56 -6.00 11.73
N GLU A 78 16.86 -7.13 11.62
CA GLU A 78 17.46 -8.45 11.79
C GLU A 78 18.08 -8.98 10.48
N LEU A 79 17.44 -8.71 9.33
CA LEU A 79 17.86 -9.23 8.03
C LEU A 79 19.02 -8.44 7.41
N ASN A 80 19.05 -7.12 7.61
CA ASN A 80 20.04 -6.21 7.04
C ASN A 80 20.53 -5.18 8.09
N PRO A 81 21.16 -5.63 9.19
CA PRO A 81 21.53 -4.75 10.30
C PRO A 81 22.47 -3.63 9.87
N GLU A 82 23.50 -3.93 9.09
CA GLU A 82 24.48 -2.94 8.61
C GLU A 82 23.85 -1.83 7.76
N ALA A 83 22.99 -2.21 6.81
CA ALA A 83 22.28 -1.24 5.97
C ALA A 83 21.35 -0.33 6.81
N ARG A 84 20.67 -0.92 7.79
CA ARG A 84 19.80 -0.18 8.70
C ARG A 84 20.58 0.77 9.61
N GLU A 85 21.68 0.34 10.20
CA GLU A 85 22.51 1.17 11.06
C GLU A 85 23.12 2.35 10.30
N ALA A 86 23.65 2.11 9.10
CA ALA A 86 24.18 3.16 8.23
C ALA A 86 23.10 4.20 7.88
N LEU A 87 21.87 3.73 7.57
CA LEU A 87 20.76 4.63 7.26
C LEU A 87 20.31 5.43 8.49
N VAL A 88 20.16 4.77 9.65
CA VAL A 88 19.76 5.44 10.90
C VAL A 88 20.78 6.50 11.32
N LYS A 89 22.07 6.20 11.19
CA LYS A 89 23.13 7.20 11.46
C LYS A 89 22.97 8.44 10.58
N ARG A 90 22.82 8.27 9.26
CA ARG A 90 22.60 9.38 8.33
C ARG A 90 21.32 10.15 8.61
N LEU A 91 20.25 9.47 9.02
CA LEU A 91 19.00 10.12 9.41
C LEU A 91 19.19 10.99 10.66
N ASN A 92 19.96 10.53 11.63
CA ASN A 92 20.24 11.31 12.84
C ASN A 92 21.08 12.54 12.51
N GLU A 93 22.13 12.41 11.70
CA GLU A 93 22.94 13.53 11.21
C GLU A 93 22.06 14.54 10.44
N PHE A 94 21.13 14.04 9.61
CA PHE A 94 20.18 14.88 8.89
C PHE A 94 19.20 15.61 9.85
N ARG A 95 18.72 14.95 10.89
CA ARG A 95 17.87 15.55 11.94
C ARG A 95 18.59 16.65 12.71
N GLU A 96 19.83 16.40 13.11
CA GLU A 96 20.66 17.39 13.82
C GLU A 96 20.89 18.64 12.96
N SER A 97 21.14 18.47 11.66
CA SER A 97 21.35 19.57 10.73
C SER A 97 20.07 20.33 10.38
N THR A 98 18.89 19.70 10.50
CA THR A 98 17.62 20.24 10.03
C THR A 98 16.75 20.78 11.18
N GLY A 99 17.03 20.38 12.42
CA GLY A 99 16.29 20.81 13.62
C GLY A 99 14.81 20.48 13.57
N ASP A 100 13.96 21.32 14.18
CA ASP A 100 12.51 21.14 14.27
C ASP A 100 11.75 21.47 12.95
N VAL A 101 12.37 21.22 11.79
CA VAL A 101 11.78 21.53 10.46
C VAL A 101 10.43 20.87 10.27
N VAL A 102 10.26 19.62 10.72
CA VAL A 102 8.98 18.90 10.61
C VAL A 102 7.87 19.66 11.33
N LYS A 103 8.12 20.09 12.56
CA LYS A 103 7.13 20.86 13.33
C LYS A 103 6.84 22.21 12.69
N LYS A 104 7.87 22.93 12.22
CA LYS A 104 7.71 24.21 11.55
C LYS A 104 6.88 24.10 10.28
N ILE A 105 7.16 23.11 9.42
CA ILE A 105 6.38 22.87 8.20
C ILE A 105 4.93 22.48 8.55
N ALA A 106 4.71 21.60 9.53
CA ALA A 106 3.37 21.23 9.97
C ALA A 106 2.56 22.43 10.47
N THR A 107 3.20 23.31 11.27
CA THR A 107 2.58 24.54 11.78
C THR A 107 2.19 25.47 10.64
N GLU A 108 3.10 25.74 9.70
CA GLU A 108 2.85 26.65 8.59
C GLU A 108 1.74 26.12 7.64
N ILE A 109 1.73 24.80 7.37
CA ILE A 109 0.63 24.16 6.62
C ILE A 109 -0.71 24.37 7.36
N LYS A 110 -0.72 24.15 8.67
CA LYS A 110 -1.92 24.31 9.50
C LYS A 110 -2.43 25.75 9.49
N GLU A 111 -1.54 26.71 9.67
CA GLU A 111 -1.88 28.13 9.67
C GLU A 111 -2.51 28.56 8.33
N LYS A 112 -1.93 28.15 7.19
CA LYS A 112 -2.46 28.45 5.87
C LYS A 112 -3.86 27.86 5.62
N LEU A 113 -4.11 26.66 6.10
CA LEU A 113 -5.43 26.06 6.02
C LEU A 113 -6.45 26.75 6.92
N LEU A 114 -6.06 27.13 8.14
CA LEU A 114 -6.93 27.89 9.07
C LEU A 114 -7.24 29.29 8.55
N GLU A 115 -6.26 30.01 7.97
CA GLU A 115 -6.48 31.30 7.29
C GLU A 115 -7.51 31.22 6.17
N ALA A 116 -7.57 30.07 5.48
CA ALA A 116 -8.58 29.79 4.44
C ALA A 116 -9.93 29.30 4.99
N GLY A 117 -10.14 29.37 6.30
CA GLY A 117 -11.37 28.95 6.96
C GLY A 117 -11.58 27.42 6.94
N LEU A 118 -10.50 26.63 7.00
CA LEU A 118 -10.50 25.17 6.98
C LEU A 118 -9.95 24.62 8.31
N PRO A 119 -10.82 24.27 9.27
CA PRO A 119 -10.42 23.56 10.46
C PRO A 119 -9.75 22.23 10.11
N CYS A 120 -8.58 22.00 10.62
CA CYS A 120 -7.84 20.78 10.34
C CYS A 120 -6.84 20.43 11.45
N GLU A 121 -6.47 19.16 11.48
CA GLU A 121 -5.32 18.67 12.23
C GLU A 121 -4.19 18.38 11.25
N VAL A 122 -2.97 18.83 11.56
CA VAL A 122 -1.79 18.54 10.73
C VAL A 122 -0.77 17.78 11.55
N ILE A 123 -0.48 16.56 11.14
CA ILE A 123 0.45 15.63 11.78
C ILE A 123 1.67 15.47 10.88
N GLY A 124 2.83 15.92 11.35
CA GLY A 124 4.11 15.59 10.71
C GLY A 124 4.53 14.16 11.06
N ARG A 125 4.92 13.40 10.05
CA ARG A 125 5.39 12.02 10.19
C ARG A 125 6.71 11.83 9.48
N GLU A 126 7.66 11.28 10.19
CA GLU A 126 8.88 10.74 9.57
C GLU A 126 8.66 9.29 9.14
N LYS A 127 9.14 8.94 7.96
CA LYS A 127 9.04 7.57 7.45
C LYS A 127 9.98 6.63 8.20
N ARG A 128 9.56 5.38 8.37
CA ARG A 128 10.41 4.35 8.99
C ARG A 128 11.63 4.03 8.10
N PRO A 129 12.77 3.66 8.69
CA PRO A 129 14.01 3.37 7.96
C PRO A 129 13.84 2.39 6.81
N TYR A 130 13.13 1.28 7.00
CA TYR A 130 12.88 0.32 5.93
C TYR A 130 12.15 0.93 4.72
N SER A 131 11.12 1.75 4.96
CA SER A 131 10.38 2.40 3.87
C SER A 131 11.26 3.34 3.05
N MET A 132 12.21 4.01 3.69
CA MET A 132 13.20 4.88 3.03
C MET A 132 14.22 4.05 2.26
N TRP A 133 14.81 3.04 2.88
CA TRP A 133 15.77 2.14 2.26
C TRP A 133 15.22 1.48 0.98
N ARG A 134 14.03 0.89 1.07
CA ARG A 134 13.33 0.27 -0.07
C ARG A 134 13.11 1.24 -1.23
N LYS A 135 12.85 2.52 -0.93
CA LYS A 135 12.65 3.53 -1.94
C LYS A 135 13.96 3.98 -2.58
N MET A 136 15.01 4.12 -1.78
CA MET A 136 16.37 4.40 -2.27
C MET A 136 16.85 3.29 -3.21
N GLU A 137 16.69 2.03 -2.80
CA GLU A 137 17.05 0.86 -3.59
C GLU A 137 16.28 0.79 -4.92
N ARG A 138 14.94 0.92 -4.87
CA ARG A 138 14.09 0.86 -6.08
C ARG A 138 14.37 1.96 -7.10
N ARG A 139 14.84 3.12 -6.66
CA ARG A 139 15.08 4.29 -7.50
C ARG A 139 16.55 4.57 -7.78
N ALA A 140 17.44 3.80 -7.16
CA ALA A 140 18.89 4.03 -7.19
C ALA A 140 19.28 5.48 -6.82
N ILE A 141 18.66 6.03 -5.75
CA ILE A 141 18.86 7.41 -5.29
C ILE A 141 19.43 7.43 -3.87
N SER A 142 20.15 8.52 -3.53
CA SER A 142 20.64 8.74 -2.16
C SER A 142 19.55 9.25 -1.21
N LEU A 143 19.85 9.27 0.09
CA LEU A 143 18.94 9.80 1.11
C LEU A 143 18.59 11.27 0.86
N GLU A 144 19.58 12.07 0.45
CA GLU A 144 19.42 13.51 0.18
C GLU A 144 18.53 13.77 -1.06
N GLN A 145 18.48 12.81 -1.97
CA GLN A 145 17.60 12.84 -3.16
C GLN A 145 16.18 12.34 -2.86
N LEU A 146 15.96 11.73 -1.68
CA LEU A 146 14.62 11.38 -1.23
C LEU A 146 13.81 12.67 -1.02
N SER A 147 12.90 12.92 -1.94
CA SER A 147 12.04 14.11 -1.94
C SER A 147 10.93 14.08 -0.88
N ASP A 148 10.81 12.99 -0.13
CA ASP A 148 9.68 12.70 0.74
C ASP A 148 10.10 12.03 2.07
N ILE A 149 11.21 12.50 2.61
CA ILE A 149 11.65 12.14 3.97
C ILE A 149 10.56 12.57 4.98
N PHE A 150 9.96 13.75 4.75
CA PHE A 150 8.89 14.30 5.56
C PHE A 150 7.53 14.04 4.91
N GLY A 151 6.67 13.37 5.65
CA GLY A 151 5.28 13.19 5.32
C GLY A 151 4.40 14.00 6.27
N PHE A 152 3.36 14.62 5.73
CA PHE A 152 2.38 15.37 6.52
C PHE A 152 0.99 14.81 6.25
N ARG A 153 0.21 14.68 7.31
CA ARG A 153 -1.19 14.27 7.23
C ARG A 153 -2.04 15.45 7.60
N VAL A 154 -2.89 15.86 6.69
CA VAL A 154 -3.93 16.88 6.91
C VAL A 154 -5.24 16.13 7.10
N ILE A 155 -5.82 16.23 8.29
CA ILE A 155 -7.06 15.57 8.66
C ILE A 155 -8.13 16.65 8.75
N VAL A 156 -9.18 16.48 7.96
CA VAL A 156 -10.36 17.36 7.88
C VAL A 156 -11.63 16.57 8.21
N ASP A 157 -12.76 17.24 8.35
CA ASP A 157 -13.99 16.56 8.75
C ASP A 157 -14.72 15.92 7.56
N GLU A 158 -14.85 16.62 6.43
CA GLU A 158 -15.66 16.20 5.30
C GLU A 158 -14.85 15.99 4.01
N VAL A 159 -15.39 15.15 3.10
CA VAL A 159 -14.75 14.87 1.80
C VAL A 159 -14.54 16.12 0.95
N PRO A 160 -15.50 17.04 0.80
CA PRO A 160 -15.29 18.29 0.07
C PRO A 160 -14.13 19.10 0.64
N ASP A 161 -13.91 19.07 1.95
CA ASP A 161 -12.82 19.79 2.60
C ASP A 161 -11.45 19.22 2.25
N CYS A 162 -11.35 17.92 1.90
CA CYS A 162 -10.11 17.36 1.38
C CYS A 162 -9.67 18.07 0.09
N TYR A 163 -10.62 18.32 -0.83
CA TYR A 163 -10.33 19.00 -2.10
C TYR A 163 -10.11 20.51 -1.91
N ARG A 164 -10.82 21.14 -0.95
CA ARG A 164 -10.57 22.54 -0.56
C ARG A 164 -9.15 22.68 -0.01
N ALA A 165 -8.74 21.78 0.90
CA ALA A 165 -7.37 21.76 1.44
C ALA A 165 -6.32 21.59 0.33
N LEU A 166 -6.57 20.68 -0.63
CA LEU A 166 -5.70 20.51 -1.80
C LEU A 166 -5.57 21.81 -2.60
N GLY A 167 -6.68 22.52 -2.84
CA GLY A 167 -6.70 23.82 -3.50
C GLY A 167 -5.84 24.85 -2.79
N VAL A 168 -5.98 24.99 -1.47
CA VAL A 168 -5.17 25.90 -0.64
C VAL A 168 -3.69 25.54 -0.72
N LEU A 169 -3.36 24.26 -0.59
CA LEU A 169 -1.96 23.79 -0.67
C LEU A 169 -1.32 24.12 -2.02
N HIS A 170 -2.01 23.87 -3.13
CA HIS A 170 -1.47 24.09 -4.49
C HIS A 170 -1.46 25.55 -4.93
N THR A 171 -2.32 26.40 -4.37
CA THR A 171 -2.28 27.86 -4.62
C THR A 171 -1.23 28.56 -3.74
N THR A 172 -0.87 27.97 -2.59
CA THR A 172 0.14 28.51 -1.70
C THR A 172 1.56 28.05 -2.08
N TRP A 173 1.73 26.78 -2.45
CA TRP A 173 3.02 26.19 -2.76
C TRP A 173 3.00 25.44 -4.10
N PRO A 174 4.06 25.55 -4.92
CA PRO A 174 4.16 24.82 -6.17
C PRO A 174 4.08 23.29 -5.94
N MET A 175 3.22 22.63 -6.68
CA MET A 175 3.14 21.16 -6.71
C MET A 175 4.29 20.58 -7.54
N VAL A 176 4.84 19.44 -7.11
CA VAL A 176 5.80 18.66 -7.91
C VAL A 176 5.06 17.84 -8.96
N PRO A 177 5.26 18.08 -10.27
CA PRO A 177 4.56 17.36 -11.34
C PRO A 177 4.69 15.84 -11.22
N GLY A 178 3.63 15.11 -11.56
CA GLY A 178 3.58 13.65 -11.50
C GLY A 178 3.53 13.05 -10.07
N ARG A 179 3.37 13.89 -9.03
CA ARG A 179 3.31 13.46 -7.63
C ARG A 179 1.94 13.58 -6.99
N PHE A 180 0.93 13.92 -7.76
CA PHE A 180 -0.46 13.91 -7.31
C PHE A 180 -1.12 12.56 -7.57
N LYS A 181 -1.89 12.08 -6.57
CA LYS A 181 -2.72 10.87 -6.68
C LYS A 181 -4.01 11.07 -5.89
N ASP A 182 -5.12 10.79 -6.53
CA ASP A 182 -6.43 10.83 -5.90
C ASP A 182 -6.93 9.41 -5.59
N TYR A 183 -6.77 9.01 -4.33
CA TYR A 183 -7.33 7.75 -3.82
C TYR A 183 -8.68 7.94 -3.11
N ILE A 184 -9.29 9.12 -3.21
CA ILE A 184 -10.68 9.33 -2.77
C ILE A 184 -11.63 8.95 -3.89
N SER A 185 -11.38 9.46 -5.10
CA SER A 185 -12.17 9.14 -6.29
C SER A 185 -11.89 7.72 -6.81
N THR A 186 -10.63 7.25 -6.70
CA THR A 186 -10.20 5.92 -7.12
C THR A 186 -9.61 5.17 -5.94
N GLN A 187 -10.48 4.53 -5.16
CA GLN A 187 -10.14 3.84 -3.93
C GLN A 187 -9.20 2.64 -4.16
N LYS A 188 -8.25 2.42 -3.24
CA LYS A 188 -7.44 1.20 -3.24
C LYS A 188 -8.25 -0.03 -2.81
N ALA A 189 -7.80 -1.21 -3.25
CA ALA A 189 -8.46 -2.48 -2.94
C ALA A 189 -8.58 -2.81 -1.43
N ASN A 190 -7.72 -2.23 -0.60
CA ASN A 190 -7.74 -2.40 0.85
C ASN A 190 -8.54 -1.32 1.60
N GLY A 191 -9.42 -0.59 0.91
CA GLY A 191 -10.25 0.45 1.50
C GLY A 191 -9.54 1.79 1.77
N TYR A 192 -8.24 1.90 1.45
CA TYR A 192 -7.48 3.13 1.66
C TYR A 192 -7.97 4.28 0.78
N ARG A 193 -8.24 5.42 1.39
CA ARG A 193 -8.66 6.66 0.74
C ARG A 193 -7.85 7.85 1.25
N SER A 194 -7.30 8.66 0.35
CA SER A 194 -6.58 9.90 0.67
C SER A 194 -6.22 10.64 -0.62
N LEU A 195 -6.09 11.95 -0.59
CA LEU A 195 -5.37 12.68 -1.62
C LEU A 195 -3.89 12.69 -1.27
N HIS A 196 -3.02 12.40 -2.23
CA HIS A 196 -1.58 12.50 -2.07
C HIS A 196 -1.03 13.56 -3.00
N THR A 197 -0.26 14.48 -2.46
CA THR A 197 0.47 15.48 -3.25
C THR A 197 1.85 15.70 -2.68
N THR A 198 2.77 16.18 -3.50
CA THR A 198 4.08 16.66 -3.05
C THR A 198 4.21 18.12 -3.45
N ILE A 199 4.49 18.98 -2.49
CA ILE A 199 4.68 20.41 -2.67
C ILE A 199 6.13 20.83 -2.42
N ILE A 200 6.57 21.92 -3.04
CA ILE A 200 7.76 22.66 -2.62
C ILE A 200 7.29 23.64 -1.55
N GLY A 201 7.22 23.12 -0.33
CA GLY A 201 6.56 23.79 0.78
C GLY A 201 7.48 24.77 1.52
N PRO A 202 7.15 25.01 2.80
CA PRO A 202 7.94 25.88 3.66
C PRO A 202 9.43 25.56 3.61
N GLN A 203 10.27 26.61 3.70
CA GLN A 203 11.74 26.52 3.66
C GLN A 203 12.29 25.86 2.38
N LYS A 204 11.54 25.90 1.28
CA LYS A 204 11.90 25.25 -0.01
C LYS A 204 12.13 23.74 0.12
N LYS A 205 11.58 23.09 1.15
CA LYS A 205 11.66 21.65 1.33
C LYS A 205 10.52 20.96 0.59
N ARG A 206 10.82 19.80 0.01
CA ARG A 206 9.78 18.94 -0.55
C ARG A 206 9.04 18.25 0.58
N ALA A 207 7.73 18.40 0.60
CA ALA A 207 6.82 17.83 1.59
C ALA A 207 5.76 16.98 0.89
N GLU A 208 5.68 15.69 1.24
CA GLU A 208 4.57 14.83 0.84
C GLU A 208 3.41 15.09 1.78
N VAL A 209 2.26 15.49 1.23
CA VAL A 209 1.06 15.79 2.00
C VAL A 209 -0.03 14.79 1.62
N GLN A 210 -0.60 14.16 2.65
CA GLN A 210 -1.75 13.27 2.56
C GLN A 210 -2.95 13.98 3.18
N VAL A 211 -4.00 14.22 2.39
CA VAL A 211 -5.22 14.88 2.86
C VAL A 211 -6.34 13.85 2.90
N ARG A 212 -7.02 13.76 4.04
CA ARG A 212 -8.08 12.77 4.27
C ARG A 212 -9.01 13.18 5.40
N THR A 213 -10.21 12.62 5.44
CA THR A 213 -11.11 12.83 6.58
C THR A 213 -10.66 12.02 7.79
N ARG A 214 -11.21 12.33 8.97
CA ARG A 214 -10.95 11.57 10.21
C ARG A 214 -11.31 10.09 10.04
N LYS A 215 -12.45 9.78 9.44
CA LYS A 215 -12.86 8.41 9.15
C LYS A 215 -11.86 7.71 8.20
N MET A 216 -11.44 8.37 7.13
CA MET A 216 -10.40 7.83 6.23
C MET A 216 -9.06 7.62 6.93
N HIS A 217 -8.75 8.46 7.92
CA HIS A 217 -7.54 8.32 8.72
C HIS A 217 -7.57 7.03 9.54
N GLU A 218 -8.67 6.78 10.23
CA GLU A 218 -8.85 5.56 11.02
C GLU A 218 -8.79 4.30 10.15
N VAL A 219 -9.47 4.30 8.99
CA VAL A 219 -9.38 3.20 8.03
C VAL A 219 -7.95 3.01 7.51
N ALA A 220 -7.20 4.10 7.28
CA ALA A 220 -5.82 4.02 6.79
C ALA A 220 -4.82 3.52 7.85
N GLU A 221 -5.08 3.74 9.15
CA GLU A 221 -4.21 3.26 10.25
C GLU A 221 -4.59 1.83 10.68
N TYR A 222 -5.88 1.57 10.85
CA TYR A 222 -6.39 0.34 11.45
C TYR A 222 -6.97 -0.67 10.45
N GLY A 223 -7.17 -0.26 9.18
CA GLY A 223 -7.66 -1.13 8.13
C GLY A 223 -8.96 -1.84 8.53
N ILE A 224 -8.97 -3.15 8.32
CA ILE A 224 -10.14 -3.98 8.65
C ILE A 224 -10.50 -3.93 10.14
N ALA A 225 -9.58 -3.60 11.04
CA ALA A 225 -9.88 -3.45 12.47
C ALA A 225 -10.80 -2.24 12.74
N ALA A 226 -10.68 -1.15 11.96
CA ALA A 226 -11.59 -0.01 12.06
C ALA A 226 -13.04 -0.40 11.75
N HIS A 227 -13.25 -1.33 10.82
CA HIS A 227 -14.58 -1.83 10.47
C HIS A 227 -15.31 -2.46 11.69
N TRP A 228 -14.59 -3.21 12.52
CA TRP A 228 -15.18 -3.85 13.69
C TRP A 228 -15.57 -2.84 14.75
N LEU A 229 -14.76 -1.82 14.97
CA LEU A 229 -15.10 -0.73 15.90
C LEU A 229 -16.40 -0.02 15.49
N TYR A 230 -16.59 0.21 14.17
CA TYR A 230 -17.82 0.85 13.67
C TYR A 230 -19.04 -0.07 13.68
N LYS A 231 -18.87 -1.37 13.39
CA LYS A 231 -19.97 -2.34 13.37
C LYS A 231 -20.58 -2.54 14.77
N GLU A 232 -19.74 -2.56 15.80
CA GLU A 232 -20.22 -2.64 17.20
C GLU A 232 -20.93 -1.35 17.64
N ALA A 233 -20.48 -0.18 17.16
CA ALA A 233 -21.02 1.11 17.57
C ALA A 233 -22.31 1.54 16.83
N ALA A 234 -22.52 1.15 15.56
CA ALA A 234 -23.53 1.73 14.68
C ALA A 234 -24.57 0.76 14.09
N GLY A 235 -24.44 -0.55 14.26
CA GLY A 235 -25.38 -1.56 13.70
C GLY A 235 -25.52 -1.53 12.17
N GLY A 236 -24.60 -0.89 11.46
CA GLY A 236 -24.67 -0.61 10.04
C GLY A 236 -23.90 -1.59 9.16
N ASP A 237 -24.34 -1.73 7.90
CA ASP A 237 -23.72 -2.57 6.88
C ASP A 237 -22.49 -1.85 6.26
N ALA A 238 -21.33 -2.01 6.91
CA ALA A 238 -20.06 -1.41 6.46
C ALA A 238 -19.29 -2.31 5.48
N THR A 239 -19.95 -3.29 4.85
CA THR A 239 -19.31 -4.29 3.96
C THR A 239 -18.74 -3.66 2.68
N GLY A 240 -19.25 -2.50 2.24
CA GLY A 240 -18.83 -1.86 0.99
C GLY A 240 -17.37 -1.41 0.94
N GLU A 241 -16.85 -0.83 2.01
CA GLU A 241 -15.48 -0.29 2.06
C GLU A 241 -14.39 -1.38 2.01
N PHE A 242 -14.69 -2.58 2.52
CA PHE A 242 -13.77 -3.72 2.56
C PHE A 242 -14.18 -4.88 1.63
N ALA A 243 -15.15 -4.66 0.75
CA ALA A 243 -15.65 -5.68 -0.15
C ALA A 243 -14.54 -6.37 -0.96
N ALA A 244 -13.54 -5.59 -1.43
CA ALA A 244 -12.41 -6.14 -2.17
C ALA A 244 -11.48 -7.01 -1.31
N THR A 245 -11.30 -6.66 -0.02
CA THR A 245 -10.52 -7.46 0.93
C THR A 245 -11.22 -8.78 1.24
N PHE A 246 -12.53 -8.75 1.49
CA PHE A 246 -13.32 -9.97 1.71
C PHE A 246 -13.44 -10.83 0.44
N LYS A 247 -13.53 -10.21 -0.75
CA LYS A 247 -13.50 -10.92 -2.02
C LYS A 247 -12.18 -11.65 -2.22
N TRP A 248 -11.06 -11.00 -1.91
CA TRP A 248 -9.74 -11.63 -1.98
C TRP A 248 -9.60 -12.81 -1.01
N LEU A 249 -10.07 -12.68 0.24
CA LEU A 249 -10.09 -13.80 1.19
C LEU A 249 -10.90 -14.99 0.65
N ARG A 250 -12.09 -14.74 0.07
CA ARG A 250 -12.90 -15.80 -0.56
C ARG A 250 -12.18 -16.49 -1.71
N GLN A 251 -11.50 -15.74 -2.58
CA GLN A 251 -10.71 -16.31 -3.66
C GLN A 251 -9.59 -17.23 -3.16
N LEU A 252 -8.95 -16.88 -2.03
CA LEU A 252 -7.97 -17.77 -1.39
C LEU A 252 -8.60 -19.09 -0.92
N ILE A 253 -9.84 -19.05 -0.42
CA ILE A 253 -10.56 -20.25 0.01
C ILE A 253 -10.89 -21.14 -1.19
N GLU A 254 -11.47 -20.55 -2.25
CA GLU A 254 -11.78 -21.25 -3.48
C GLU A 254 -10.56 -22.00 -4.03
N MET A 255 -9.36 -21.39 -3.96
CA MET A 255 -8.12 -22.07 -4.33
C MET A 255 -7.80 -23.29 -3.45
N LEU A 256 -8.02 -23.18 -2.13
CA LEU A 256 -7.81 -24.30 -1.21
C LEU A 256 -8.81 -25.44 -1.47
N GLU A 257 -10.07 -25.10 -1.75
CA GLU A 257 -11.13 -26.07 -2.07
C GLU A 257 -10.86 -26.82 -3.39
N HIS A 258 -10.18 -26.18 -4.36
CA HIS A 258 -9.80 -26.81 -5.62
C HIS A 258 -8.51 -27.66 -5.55
N GLY A 259 -7.99 -27.90 -4.33
CA GLY A 259 -6.93 -28.87 -4.08
C GLY A 259 -5.50 -28.38 -4.35
N ALA A 260 -5.26 -27.07 -4.32
CA ALA A 260 -3.91 -26.52 -4.39
C ALA A 260 -3.03 -27.08 -3.25
N SER A 261 -1.79 -27.46 -3.57
CA SER A 261 -0.84 -27.86 -2.53
C SER A 261 -0.53 -26.68 -1.58
N PRO A 262 -0.17 -26.91 -0.31
CA PRO A 262 0.18 -25.85 0.62
C PRO A 262 1.28 -24.91 0.08
N GLU A 263 2.24 -25.44 -0.65
CA GLU A 263 3.34 -24.70 -1.25
C GLU A 263 2.87 -23.80 -2.41
N GLU A 264 2.09 -24.35 -3.34
CA GLU A 264 1.51 -23.58 -4.45
C GLU A 264 0.59 -22.47 -3.93
N PHE A 265 -0.22 -22.78 -2.92
CA PHE A 265 -1.08 -21.81 -2.27
C PHE A 265 -0.27 -20.66 -1.63
N LEU A 266 0.81 -20.96 -0.91
CA LEU A 266 1.67 -19.96 -0.30
C LEU A 266 2.33 -19.08 -1.35
N GLU A 267 2.90 -19.65 -2.41
CA GLU A 267 3.56 -18.90 -3.49
C GLU A 267 2.58 -18.00 -4.25
N HIS A 268 1.42 -18.53 -4.61
CA HIS A 268 0.38 -17.73 -5.28
C HIS A 268 -0.10 -16.56 -4.39
N THR A 269 -0.32 -16.82 -3.10
CA THR A 269 -0.75 -15.78 -2.17
C THR A 269 0.34 -14.72 -1.99
N LYS A 270 1.61 -15.11 -1.90
CA LYS A 270 2.74 -14.15 -1.89
C LYS A 270 2.70 -13.24 -3.11
N LEU A 271 2.57 -13.80 -4.31
CA LEU A 271 2.49 -13.02 -5.55
C LEU A 271 1.34 -11.99 -5.50
N GLN A 272 0.17 -12.38 -5.02
CA GLN A 272 -0.97 -11.46 -4.88
C GLN A 272 -0.77 -10.39 -3.82
N MET A 273 -0.09 -10.70 -2.70
CA MET A 273 0.16 -9.73 -1.63
C MET A 273 1.15 -8.65 -2.03
N TYR A 274 2.13 -8.97 -2.88
CA TYR A 274 3.18 -8.03 -3.30
C TYR A 274 2.76 -7.12 -4.46
N SER A 275 1.63 -7.37 -5.11
CA SER A 275 1.24 -6.61 -6.29
C SER A 275 0.70 -5.22 -5.93
N ASP A 276 1.50 -4.17 -6.15
CA ASP A 276 0.95 -2.85 -6.43
C ASP A 276 0.01 -2.99 -7.65
N GLN A 277 -1.15 -2.37 -7.61
CA GLN A 277 -2.13 -2.45 -8.69
C GLN A 277 -1.89 -1.38 -9.75
N VAL A 278 -2.19 -1.73 -11.00
CA VAL A 278 -2.37 -0.78 -12.10
C VAL A 278 -3.82 -0.80 -12.54
N PHE A 279 -4.33 0.36 -12.92
CA PHE A 279 -5.71 0.56 -13.36
C PHE A 279 -5.66 0.88 -14.85
N CYS A 280 -6.21 -0.03 -15.67
CA CYS A 280 -6.29 0.11 -17.11
C CYS A 280 -7.75 0.16 -17.56
N PHE A 281 -8.01 0.68 -18.74
CA PHE A 281 -9.34 0.80 -19.28
C PHE A 281 -9.51 -0.05 -20.53
N THR A 282 -10.67 -0.66 -20.70
CA THR A 282 -11.06 -1.18 -22.01
C THR A 282 -11.41 -0.02 -22.95
N ALA A 283 -11.43 -0.28 -24.27
CA ALA A 283 -11.88 0.71 -25.26
C ALA A 283 -13.30 1.26 -25.00
N ASN A 284 -14.13 0.51 -24.26
CA ASN A 284 -15.47 0.93 -23.84
C ASN A 284 -15.48 1.67 -22.48
N GLY A 285 -14.31 2.00 -21.92
CA GLY A 285 -14.16 2.73 -20.67
C GLY A 285 -14.37 1.91 -19.39
N LEU A 286 -14.46 0.57 -19.47
CA LEU A 286 -14.54 -0.28 -18.29
C LEU A 286 -13.17 -0.32 -17.59
N LEU A 287 -13.15 -0.04 -16.28
CA LEU A 287 -11.94 -0.11 -15.46
C LEU A 287 -11.57 -1.55 -15.12
N ILE A 288 -10.36 -1.95 -15.46
CA ILE A 288 -9.76 -3.24 -15.11
C ILE A 288 -8.59 -3.02 -14.16
N THR A 289 -8.62 -3.69 -13.03
CA THR A 289 -7.56 -3.62 -12.02
C THR A 289 -6.66 -4.83 -12.12
N LEU A 290 -5.36 -4.60 -12.29
CA LEU A 290 -4.35 -5.64 -12.50
C LEU A 290 -3.19 -5.49 -11.51
N PRO A 291 -2.41 -6.54 -11.26
CA PRO A 291 -1.14 -6.44 -10.57
C PRO A 291 -0.16 -5.53 -11.32
N ARG A 292 0.68 -4.80 -10.60
CA ARG A 292 1.73 -4.00 -11.23
C ARG A 292 2.74 -4.89 -11.96
N GLY A 293 3.04 -4.53 -13.20
CA GLY A 293 3.86 -5.35 -14.09
C GLY A 293 3.05 -6.29 -14.97
N ALA A 294 1.72 -6.28 -14.82
CA ALA A 294 0.81 -6.98 -15.73
C ALA A 294 1.00 -6.53 -17.19
N THR A 295 0.71 -7.44 -18.07
CA THR A 295 0.85 -7.31 -19.54
C THR A 295 -0.51 -7.30 -20.20
N PRO A 296 -0.62 -7.01 -21.50
CA PRO A 296 -1.86 -7.17 -22.26
C PRO A 296 -2.48 -8.57 -22.18
N ILE A 297 -1.68 -9.61 -22.00
CA ILE A 297 -2.19 -10.98 -21.81
C ILE A 297 -2.94 -11.07 -20.46
N ASP A 298 -2.33 -10.56 -19.38
CA ASP A 298 -2.97 -10.54 -18.06
C ASP A 298 -4.27 -9.73 -18.10
N PHE A 299 -4.27 -8.60 -18.85
CA PHE A 299 -5.46 -7.79 -19.08
C PHE A 299 -6.55 -8.58 -19.83
N ALA A 300 -6.19 -9.30 -20.88
CA ALA A 300 -7.13 -10.09 -21.67
C ALA A 300 -7.84 -11.14 -20.80
N TYR A 301 -7.09 -11.89 -19.99
CA TYR A 301 -7.64 -12.86 -19.04
C TYR A 301 -8.46 -12.22 -17.92
N ALA A 302 -8.07 -11.03 -17.45
CA ALA A 302 -8.84 -10.31 -16.44
C ALA A 302 -10.20 -9.81 -16.96
N VAL A 303 -10.32 -9.56 -18.26
CA VAL A 303 -11.59 -9.22 -18.89
C VAL A 303 -12.46 -10.48 -19.06
N HIS A 304 -11.93 -11.53 -19.68
CA HIS A 304 -12.61 -12.83 -19.87
C HIS A 304 -11.61 -13.89 -20.36
N THR A 305 -11.75 -15.13 -19.87
CA THR A 305 -10.87 -16.26 -20.25
C THR A 305 -10.82 -16.44 -21.78
N GLU A 306 -11.96 -16.40 -22.46
CA GLU A 306 -12.01 -16.52 -23.93
C GLU A 306 -11.23 -15.42 -24.67
N ILE A 307 -11.18 -14.20 -24.10
CA ILE A 307 -10.40 -13.09 -24.67
C ILE A 307 -8.91 -13.38 -24.47
N GLY A 308 -8.53 -13.91 -23.31
CA GLY A 308 -7.16 -14.34 -23.03
C GLY A 308 -6.70 -15.43 -24.00
N ASP A 309 -7.48 -16.49 -24.15
CA ASP A 309 -7.17 -17.65 -25.00
C ASP A 309 -7.04 -17.28 -26.49
N THR A 310 -7.77 -16.28 -26.95
CA THR A 310 -7.77 -15.81 -28.34
C THR A 310 -6.89 -14.58 -28.60
N CYS A 311 -6.13 -14.12 -27.60
CA CYS A 311 -5.29 -12.93 -27.69
C CYS A 311 -4.07 -13.16 -28.59
N VAL A 312 -3.95 -12.40 -29.69
CA VAL A 312 -2.81 -12.46 -30.63
C VAL A 312 -2.04 -11.15 -30.68
N GLY A 313 -2.58 -10.07 -30.13
CA GLY A 313 -1.96 -8.75 -30.12
C GLY A 313 -2.71 -7.79 -29.22
N ALA A 314 -2.14 -6.63 -29.02
CA ALA A 314 -2.78 -5.56 -28.27
C ALA A 314 -2.43 -4.18 -28.83
N LYS A 315 -3.36 -3.24 -28.65
CA LYS A 315 -3.08 -1.83 -28.75
C LYS A 315 -3.15 -1.21 -27.36
N ILE A 316 -2.17 -0.39 -27.04
CA ILE A 316 -2.14 0.40 -25.81
C ILE A 316 -2.18 1.87 -26.24
N ASN A 317 -3.19 2.60 -25.77
CA ASN A 317 -3.43 4.00 -26.13
C ASN A 317 -3.46 4.21 -27.66
N GLY A 318 -4.12 3.29 -28.38
CA GLY A 318 -4.27 3.31 -29.83
C GLY A 318 -3.05 2.83 -30.65
N ARG A 319 -1.95 2.44 -30.00
CA ARG A 319 -0.71 1.98 -30.67
C ARG A 319 -0.52 0.49 -30.49
N HIS A 320 -0.16 -0.23 -31.57
CA HIS A 320 0.22 -1.63 -31.49
C HIS A 320 1.46 -1.79 -30.62
N MET A 321 1.36 -2.61 -29.57
CA MET A 321 2.44 -2.86 -28.63
C MET A 321 2.65 -4.37 -28.44
N PRO A 322 3.91 -4.80 -28.16
CA PRO A 322 4.20 -6.21 -27.85
C PRO A 322 3.37 -6.71 -26.67
N LEU A 323 2.91 -7.96 -26.69
CA LEU A 323 2.13 -8.57 -25.61
C LEU A 323 2.85 -8.65 -24.27
N ARG A 324 4.18 -8.51 -24.25
CA ARG A 324 5.03 -8.45 -23.03
C ARG A 324 5.23 -7.03 -22.48
N THR A 325 4.62 -6.02 -23.11
CA THR A 325 4.68 -4.63 -22.60
C THR A 325 4.04 -4.55 -21.22
N LYS A 326 4.70 -3.91 -20.27
CA LYS A 326 4.12 -3.67 -18.95
C LYS A 326 3.12 -2.54 -19.03
N LEU A 327 1.93 -2.79 -18.50
CA LEU A 327 0.85 -1.81 -18.45
C LEU A 327 1.09 -0.77 -17.35
N GLU A 328 0.67 0.45 -17.60
CA GLU A 328 0.76 1.59 -16.68
C GLU A 328 -0.65 2.09 -16.30
N ASN A 329 -0.73 2.85 -15.20
CA ASN A 329 -1.99 3.44 -14.78
C ASN A 329 -2.55 4.39 -15.83
N GLY A 330 -3.80 4.18 -16.19
CA GLY A 330 -4.50 5.00 -17.18
C GLY A 330 -4.41 4.48 -18.61
N ASP A 331 -3.68 3.38 -18.85
CA ASP A 331 -3.62 2.79 -20.18
C ASP A 331 -4.99 2.31 -20.65
N GLU A 332 -5.35 2.69 -21.87
CA GLU A 332 -6.47 2.12 -22.61
C GLU A 332 -5.96 0.93 -23.43
N VAL A 333 -6.51 -0.26 -23.17
CA VAL A 333 -6.05 -1.52 -23.77
C VAL A 333 -7.14 -2.12 -24.65
N GLU A 334 -6.81 -2.30 -25.93
CA GLU A 334 -7.63 -3.01 -26.91
C GLU A 334 -6.94 -4.33 -27.26
N ILE A 335 -7.62 -5.46 -27.02
CA ILE A 335 -7.09 -6.80 -27.32
C ILE A 335 -7.46 -7.20 -28.74
N ILE A 336 -6.46 -7.60 -29.51
CA ILE A 336 -6.65 -8.15 -30.85
C ILE A 336 -6.78 -9.67 -30.73
N ARG A 337 -7.87 -10.22 -31.26
CA ARG A 337 -8.24 -11.62 -31.12
C ARG A 337 -8.11 -12.36 -32.44
N SER A 338 -7.81 -13.66 -32.39
CA SER A 338 -7.86 -14.57 -33.52
C SER A 338 -8.51 -15.89 -33.10
N GLN A 339 -9.55 -16.30 -33.83
CA GLN A 339 -10.21 -17.60 -33.62
C GLN A 339 -9.36 -18.80 -34.06
N ALA A 340 -8.28 -18.55 -34.82
CA ALA A 340 -7.36 -19.59 -35.26
C ALA A 340 -6.34 -19.99 -34.18
N GLN A 341 -6.22 -19.18 -33.11
CA GLN A 341 -5.34 -19.47 -31.99
C GLN A 341 -6.04 -20.39 -31.00
N LYS A 342 -5.36 -21.46 -30.62
CA LYS A 342 -5.70 -22.30 -29.48
C LYS A 342 -4.72 -22.00 -28.36
N PRO A 343 -5.14 -22.04 -27.05
CA PRO A 343 -4.29 -21.83 -25.91
C PRO A 343 -3.12 -22.81 -25.87
#